data_c7c670e320631aef61f105db96cefa80
#
_entry.id   c7c670e320631aef61f105db96cefa80
#
_cell.length_a   1.000
_cell.length_b   1.000
_cell.length_c   1.000
_cell.angle_alpha   90.00
_cell.angle_beta   90.00
_cell.angle_gamma   90.00
#
_symmetry.space_group_name_H-M   'P 1'
#
loop_
_entity.id
_entity.type
_entity.pdbx_description
1 polymer ?
#
loop_
_entity_poly.entity_id
_entity_poly.type
_entity_poly.pdbx_seq_one_letter_code
_entity_poly.pdbx_strand_id
1 'polypeptide(L)'
;MMVSACGTGPDGAIDDQNLGSYSGSDEQDTSSDEQDTGSDQQDVDSDDQCDTSTPYAEGDFSFTYNLDSSLPDEWVEEFTTIMGNLSEWAPIPACVHDVPGMSSPMNIYAWNGAVENPFPERPDMRGASISGDGSETWMVLEIPEDEFTYDALHRYSVIVHEYWHVFQLGLTRDNAEPVWLWEGGAKIAEELYLQQEYGQSEFDSDLFPLVATGLSQPADFEDYVEGDLDINYNTSAFMVLALARELQEAQGLSEARALEVILKDFQAAKLTEPDWRAAFAETFSMSPEEFYATLDQYPTVASDQDWFEGDVLDVPSLMPSEGLTFTDVLSASAS
;
A
#
# COMPACT_ATOMS: atom_id res chain seq x y z
N MET A 1 12.31 -2.45 -7.98
CA MET A 1 11.25 -1.67 -7.31
C MET A 1 11.48 -1.86 -5.83
N MET A 2 11.80 -0.83 -5.08
CA MET A 2 11.82 -0.90 -3.61
C MET A 2 10.57 -0.17 -3.15
N VAL A 3 9.65 -0.87 -2.55
CA VAL A 3 8.50 -0.30 -1.86
C VAL A 3 8.87 -0.22 -0.39
N SER A 4 8.62 0.90 0.20
CA SER A 4 9.10 1.49 1.44
C SER A 4 9.07 0.61 2.69
N ALA A 5 9.99 0.89 3.59
CA ALA A 5 10.04 0.28 4.92
C ALA A 5 9.16 1.07 5.92
N CYS A 6 8.19 0.42 6.53
CA CYS A 6 7.54 0.91 7.74
C CYS A 6 8.50 0.79 8.93
N GLY A 7 8.95 1.89 9.49
CA GLY A 7 9.76 1.91 10.69
C GLY A 7 9.27 3.03 11.60
N THR A 8 8.50 2.69 12.64
CA THR A 8 8.13 3.62 13.70
C THR A 8 8.86 3.24 14.98
N GLY A 9 9.82 4.05 15.38
CA GLY A 9 10.41 4.02 16.71
C GLY A 9 10.89 5.42 17.07
N PRO A 10 10.61 5.96 18.25
CA PRO A 10 11.19 7.21 18.67
C PRO A 10 12.69 7.03 18.91
N ASP A 11 13.50 7.85 18.23
CA ASP A 11 14.94 7.97 18.40
C ASP A 11 15.84 6.88 17.79
N GLY A 12 15.75 6.69 16.48
CA GLY A 12 16.83 6.06 15.72
C GLY A 12 17.21 6.93 14.54
N ALA A 13 18.26 7.76 14.69
CA ALA A 13 18.86 8.44 13.56
C ALA A 13 19.39 7.40 12.56
N ILE A 14 18.64 7.17 11.50
CA ILE A 14 19.05 6.29 10.40
C ILE A 14 19.94 7.11 9.48
N ASP A 15 21.16 6.63 9.32
CA ASP A 15 22.19 7.20 8.47
C ASP A 15 21.74 7.11 7.00
N ASP A 16 21.49 8.27 6.44
CA ASP A 16 20.98 8.55 5.10
C ASP A 16 22.06 8.25 4.04
N GLN A 17 22.18 6.99 3.62
CA GLN A 17 23.02 6.63 2.45
C GLN A 17 22.57 5.32 1.79
N ASN A 18 21.56 5.33 0.95
CA ASN A 18 21.57 4.60 -0.33
C ASN A 18 20.22 4.60 -1.06
N LEU A 19 19.76 5.73 -1.52
CA LEU A 19 18.73 5.79 -2.57
C LEU A 19 19.47 5.88 -3.91
N GLY A 20 19.65 4.75 -4.56
CA GLY A 20 20.18 4.69 -5.92
C GLY A 20 19.16 5.21 -6.93
N SER A 21 19.31 6.46 -7.33
CA SER A 21 18.58 7.04 -8.46
C SER A 21 18.99 6.34 -9.75
N TYR A 22 18.07 5.65 -10.40
CA TYR A 22 18.22 5.24 -11.80
C TYR A 22 17.81 6.40 -12.71
N SER A 23 18.81 7.20 -13.13
CA SER A 23 18.67 8.09 -14.26
C SER A 23 18.94 7.31 -15.54
N GLY A 24 17.94 7.16 -16.40
CA GLY A 24 18.12 6.69 -17.76
C GLY A 24 18.94 7.69 -18.57
N SER A 25 20.10 7.27 -19.03
CA SER A 25 20.90 8.04 -19.99
C SER A 25 20.47 7.69 -21.40
N ASP A 26 19.93 8.70 -22.11
CA ASP A 26 19.80 8.71 -23.56
C ASP A 26 21.17 8.62 -24.21
N GLU A 27 21.44 7.56 -24.95
CA GLU A 27 22.45 7.57 -26.01
C GLU A 27 21.78 7.36 -27.37
N GLN A 28 21.74 8.47 -28.12
CA GLN A 28 21.56 8.44 -29.57
C GLN A 28 22.78 7.82 -30.22
N ASP A 29 22.60 6.82 -31.04
CA ASP A 29 23.53 6.55 -32.12
C ASP A 29 22.81 6.19 -33.43
N THR A 30 23.36 6.75 -34.49
CA THR A 30 22.81 6.91 -35.81
C THR A 30 23.28 5.80 -36.75
N SER A 31 22.35 5.39 -37.65
CA SER A 31 22.55 4.91 -39.03
C SER A 31 23.20 3.57 -39.32
N SER A 32 22.50 2.71 -40.01
CA SER A 32 22.71 2.41 -41.45
C SER A 32 21.81 1.28 -41.98
N ASP A 33 21.37 1.47 -43.19
CA ASP A 33 20.60 0.58 -44.06
C ASP A 33 21.13 -0.85 -44.15
N GLU A 34 20.24 -1.85 -44.28
CA GLU A 34 20.12 -2.76 -45.43
C GLU A 34 19.14 -3.93 -45.22
N GLN A 35 18.16 -4.01 -46.12
CA GLN A 35 17.54 -5.17 -46.81
C GLN A 35 16.89 -6.33 -46.03
N ASP A 36 15.58 -6.31 -46.11
CA ASP A 36 14.62 -7.31 -46.65
C ASP A 36 15.06 -8.79 -46.70
N THR A 37 14.46 -9.59 -45.81
CA THR A 37 14.00 -10.94 -46.16
C THR A 37 12.77 -11.26 -45.31
N GLY A 38 11.64 -11.47 -46.02
CA GLY A 38 10.39 -11.90 -45.44
C GLY A 38 10.51 -13.21 -44.65
N SER A 39 10.05 -13.19 -43.45
CA SER A 39 9.61 -14.38 -42.73
C SER A 39 8.26 -14.07 -42.12
N ASP A 40 7.29 -14.90 -42.42
CA ASP A 40 5.96 -14.90 -41.82
C ASP A 40 6.06 -14.79 -40.32
N GLN A 41 5.92 -13.57 -39.80
CA GLN A 41 5.57 -13.35 -38.41
C GLN A 41 4.09 -13.73 -38.27
N GLN A 42 3.85 -14.88 -37.68
CA GLN A 42 2.60 -15.11 -37.00
C GLN A 42 2.47 -13.98 -35.94
N ASP A 43 1.55 -13.08 -36.19
CA ASP A 43 1.03 -12.18 -35.16
C ASP A 43 0.50 -13.08 -34.05
N VAL A 44 1.31 -13.27 -33.03
CA VAL A 44 0.83 -13.73 -31.74
C VAL A 44 0.21 -12.47 -31.12
N ASP A 45 -1.07 -12.25 -31.44
CA ASP A 45 -1.93 -11.37 -30.67
C ASP A 45 -2.01 -11.95 -29.25
N SER A 46 -1.02 -11.68 -28.45
CA SER A 46 -1.06 -11.93 -27.02
C SER A 46 -1.67 -10.71 -26.33
N ASP A 47 -2.91 -10.39 -26.65
CA ASP A 47 -3.81 -9.68 -25.77
C ASP A 47 -4.32 -10.68 -24.71
N ASP A 48 -3.43 -11.33 -23.98
CA ASP A 48 -3.72 -11.93 -22.69
C ASP A 48 -3.76 -10.80 -21.65
N GLN A 49 -4.73 -9.90 -21.83
CA GLN A 49 -5.16 -9.03 -20.75
C GLN A 49 -5.70 -9.93 -19.65
N CYS A 50 -5.06 -9.86 -18.50
CA CYS A 50 -5.55 -10.50 -17.30
C CYS A 50 -7.00 -10.05 -17.07
N ASP A 51 -7.94 -10.99 -17.18
CA ASP A 51 -9.38 -10.70 -17.07
C ASP A 51 -9.73 -10.44 -15.60
N THR A 52 -9.79 -9.17 -15.22
CA THR A 52 -10.22 -8.75 -13.89
C THR A 52 -11.70 -9.00 -13.62
N SER A 53 -12.48 -9.40 -14.64
CA SER A 53 -13.91 -9.71 -14.50
C SER A 53 -14.18 -11.16 -14.08
N THR A 54 -13.18 -12.04 -14.17
CA THR A 54 -13.30 -13.38 -13.62
C THR A 54 -13.13 -13.34 -12.10
N PRO A 55 -14.09 -13.86 -11.30
CA PRO A 55 -13.88 -14.01 -9.87
C PRO A 55 -12.60 -14.87 -9.70
N TYR A 56 -11.67 -14.35 -8.91
CA TYR A 56 -10.39 -14.97 -8.67
C TYR A 56 -10.56 -16.44 -8.33
N ALA A 57 -9.86 -17.33 -9.02
CA ALA A 57 -9.83 -18.73 -8.65
C ALA A 57 -9.13 -18.84 -7.29
N GLU A 58 -9.88 -19.23 -6.28
CA GLU A 58 -9.38 -19.47 -4.94
C GLU A 58 -8.15 -20.40 -5.01
N GLY A 59 -6.96 -19.92 -4.60
CA GLY A 59 -5.81 -20.77 -4.38
C GLY A 59 -4.66 -20.74 -5.38
N ASP A 60 -4.64 -19.85 -6.37
CA ASP A 60 -3.54 -19.80 -7.35
C ASP A 60 -2.28 -19.09 -6.84
N PHE A 61 -2.37 -18.23 -5.83
CA PHE A 61 -1.22 -17.58 -5.22
C PHE A 61 -1.02 -18.04 -3.78
N SER A 62 0.23 -18.33 -3.42
CA SER A 62 0.57 -18.85 -2.09
C SER A 62 1.87 -18.23 -1.58
N PHE A 63 2.10 -18.36 -0.26
CA PHE A 63 3.27 -17.85 0.42
C PHE A 63 4.09 -18.98 1.05
N THR A 64 5.40 -18.79 1.09
CA THR A 64 6.33 -19.60 1.88
C THR A 64 6.80 -18.76 3.07
N TYR A 65 6.58 -19.24 4.28
CA TYR A 65 6.90 -18.54 5.52
C TYR A 65 8.30 -18.93 6.00
N ASN A 66 9.23 -17.97 5.99
CA ASN A 66 10.58 -18.08 6.55
C ASN A 66 10.57 -17.25 7.85
N LEU A 67 10.07 -17.83 8.93
CA LEU A 67 9.91 -17.17 10.23
C LEU A 67 11.09 -17.56 11.12
N ASP A 68 11.86 -16.57 11.58
CA ASP A 68 13.01 -16.82 12.44
C ASP A 68 12.59 -17.14 13.88
N SER A 69 13.40 -17.95 14.55
CA SER A 69 13.15 -18.39 15.93
C SER A 69 13.26 -17.27 16.98
N SER A 70 13.66 -16.06 16.60
CA SER A 70 13.64 -14.86 17.45
C SER A 70 12.24 -14.33 17.68
N LEU A 71 11.26 -14.69 16.83
CA LEU A 71 9.86 -14.30 16.96
C LEU A 71 9.18 -15.07 18.10
N PRO A 72 8.36 -14.41 18.95
CA PRO A 72 7.53 -15.10 19.94
C PRO A 72 6.52 -16.06 19.31
N ASP A 73 6.29 -17.21 19.96
CA ASP A 73 5.33 -18.22 19.49
C ASP A 73 3.93 -17.62 19.28
N GLU A 74 3.49 -16.73 20.17
CA GLU A 74 2.19 -16.04 20.06
C GLU A 74 2.08 -15.14 18.83
N TRP A 75 3.19 -14.48 18.43
CA TRP A 75 3.21 -13.70 17.20
C TRP A 75 3.11 -14.59 15.97
N VAL A 76 3.79 -15.73 15.97
CA VAL A 76 3.74 -16.71 14.88
C VAL A 76 2.33 -17.30 14.70
N GLU A 77 1.64 -17.58 15.82
CA GLU A 77 0.25 -18.05 15.78
C GLU A 77 -0.67 -16.98 15.19
N GLU A 78 -0.53 -15.71 15.64
CA GLU A 78 -1.33 -14.60 15.15
C GLU A 78 -1.02 -14.26 13.69
N PHE A 79 0.27 -14.23 13.28
CA PHE A 79 0.67 -14.09 11.89
C PHE A 79 -0.04 -15.11 10.99
N THR A 80 -0.11 -16.37 11.42
CA THR A 80 -0.79 -17.42 10.67
C THR A 80 -2.30 -17.17 10.55
N THR A 81 -2.91 -16.66 11.62
CA THR A 81 -4.32 -16.28 11.64
C THR A 81 -4.59 -15.12 10.68
N ILE A 82 -3.78 -14.05 10.75
CA ILE A 82 -3.87 -12.88 9.88
C ILE A 82 -3.76 -13.29 8.41
N MET A 83 -2.71 -14.03 8.06
CA MET A 83 -2.49 -14.49 6.68
C MET A 83 -3.62 -15.40 6.18
N GLY A 84 -4.21 -16.20 7.06
CA GLY A 84 -5.38 -17.02 6.77
C GLY A 84 -6.61 -16.17 6.44
N ASN A 85 -6.93 -15.20 7.30
CA ASN A 85 -8.04 -14.27 7.11
C ASN A 85 -7.88 -13.46 5.81
N LEU A 86 -6.70 -12.90 5.58
CA LEU A 86 -6.42 -12.11 4.38
C LEU A 86 -6.53 -12.94 3.10
N SER A 87 -6.06 -14.18 3.12
CA SER A 87 -6.18 -15.08 1.96
C SER A 87 -7.63 -15.43 1.63
N GLU A 88 -8.50 -15.46 2.64
CA GLU A 88 -9.94 -15.71 2.48
C GLU A 88 -10.68 -14.45 2.01
N TRP A 89 -10.40 -13.28 2.64
CA TRP A 89 -11.18 -12.06 2.43
C TRP A 89 -10.69 -11.20 1.27
N ALA A 90 -9.39 -11.22 1.01
CA ALA A 90 -8.72 -10.50 -0.07
C ALA A 90 -7.77 -11.43 -0.83
N PRO A 91 -8.28 -12.47 -1.52
CA PRO A 91 -7.43 -13.38 -2.29
C PRO A 91 -6.63 -12.60 -3.33
N ILE A 92 -5.33 -12.91 -3.45
CA ILE A 92 -4.44 -12.19 -4.35
C ILE A 92 -4.90 -12.38 -5.80
N PRO A 93 -5.11 -11.29 -6.56
CA PRO A 93 -5.58 -11.37 -7.92
C PRO A 93 -4.60 -12.10 -8.85
N ALA A 94 -5.13 -12.87 -9.82
CA ALA A 94 -4.32 -13.67 -10.74
C ALA A 94 -3.29 -12.85 -11.53
N CYS A 95 -3.57 -11.58 -11.79
CA CYS A 95 -2.66 -10.67 -12.50
C CYS A 95 -1.32 -10.44 -11.77
N VAL A 96 -1.21 -10.84 -10.52
CA VAL A 96 0.06 -10.84 -9.79
C VAL A 96 1.17 -11.62 -10.50
N HIS A 97 0.82 -12.65 -11.26
CA HIS A 97 1.78 -13.45 -12.04
C HIS A 97 2.40 -12.68 -13.20
N ASP A 98 1.80 -11.56 -13.62
CA ASP A 98 2.35 -10.68 -14.67
C ASP A 98 3.33 -9.64 -14.09
N VAL A 99 3.45 -9.56 -12.77
CA VAL A 99 4.40 -8.64 -12.11
C VAL A 99 5.83 -9.18 -12.26
N PRO A 100 6.77 -8.39 -12.79
CA PRO A 100 8.16 -8.84 -12.97
C PRO A 100 8.79 -9.31 -11.65
N GLY A 101 9.34 -10.53 -11.66
CA GLY A 101 9.95 -11.13 -10.47
C GLY A 101 8.97 -11.76 -9.48
N MET A 102 7.67 -11.59 -9.68
CA MET A 102 6.67 -12.23 -8.82
C MET A 102 6.58 -13.72 -9.11
N SER A 103 6.59 -14.51 -8.06
CA SER A 103 6.47 -15.97 -8.14
C SER A 103 5.50 -16.51 -7.09
N SER A 104 4.87 -17.63 -7.36
CA SER A 104 4.09 -18.37 -6.38
C SER A 104 4.76 -19.75 -6.17
N PRO A 105 5.09 -20.10 -4.91
CA PRO A 105 4.89 -19.34 -3.69
C PRO A 105 5.86 -18.15 -3.59
N MET A 106 5.35 -17.01 -3.04
CA MET A 106 6.17 -15.87 -2.69
C MET A 106 6.79 -16.07 -1.30
N ASN A 107 8.09 -15.76 -1.16
CA ASN A 107 8.74 -15.85 0.14
C ASN A 107 8.36 -14.68 1.06
N ILE A 108 8.05 -14.98 2.32
CA ILE A 108 7.96 -14.01 3.42
C ILE A 108 9.10 -14.31 4.38
N TYR A 109 9.90 -13.30 4.71
CA TYR A 109 10.99 -13.37 5.68
C TYR A 109 10.61 -12.50 6.89
N ALA A 110 10.54 -13.10 8.08
CA ALA A 110 10.16 -12.37 9.28
C ALA A 110 11.09 -12.70 10.46
N TRP A 111 11.48 -11.67 11.23
CA TRP A 111 12.30 -11.80 12.43
C TRP A 111 12.07 -10.65 13.42
N ASN A 112 12.50 -10.86 14.67
CA ASN A 112 12.53 -9.80 15.68
C ASN A 112 13.76 -8.92 15.45
N GLY A 113 13.57 -7.60 15.32
CA GLY A 113 14.62 -6.59 15.13
C GLY A 113 15.66 -6.50 16.26
N ALA A 114 15.45 -7.23 17.39
CA ALA A 114 16.49 -7.42 18.41
C ALA A 114 17.69 -8.21 17.92
N VAL A 115 17.55 -8.95 16.82
CA VAL A 115 18.64 -9.74 16.22
C VAL A 115 19.00 -9.19 14.86
N GLU A 116 20.29 -9.34 14.49
CA GLU A 116 20.74 -9.03 13.14
C GLU A 116 19.98 -9.94 12.13
N ASN A 117 19.71 -9.42 10.93
CA ASN A 117 19.04 -10.17 9.88
C ASN A 117 19.55 -11.63 9.79
N PRO A 118 18.68 -12.62 10.09
CA PRO A 118 19.10 -14.01 10.18
C PRO A 118 19.18 -14.73 8.82
N PHE A 119 18.88 -14.04 7.71
CA PHE A 119 18.81 -14.59 6.36
C PHE A 119 20.02 -14.15 5.53
N PRO A 120 21.15 -14.91 5.56
CA PRO A 120 22.41 -14.49 4.93
C PRO A 120 22.34 -14.42 3.40
N GLU A 121 21.36 -15.07 2.78
CA GLU A 121 21.10 -14.98 1.34
C GLU A 121 20.47 -13.63 0.93
N ARG A 122 19.95 -12.86 1.90
CA ARG A 122 19.31 -11.55 1.72
C ARG A 122 19.86 -10.53 2.74
N PRO A 123 21.15 -10.20 2.70
CA PRO A 123 21.81 -9.43 3.78
C PRO A 123 21.30 -7.99 3.92
N ASP A 124 20.68 -7.44 2.87
CA ASP A 124 20.21 -6.06 2.85
C ASP A 124 18.75 -5.90 3.25
N MET A 125 18.05 -7.00 3.60
CA MET A 125 16.66 -6.90 4.09
C MET A 125 16.61 -6.20 5.45
N ARG A 126 15.68 -5.27 5.58
CA ARG A 126 15.40 -4.54 6.83
C ARG A 126 13.99 -3.94 6.78
N GLY A 127 13.43 -3.63 7.95
CA GLY A 127 12.12 -3.03 8.10
C GLY A 127 10.99 -3.94 7.59
N ALA A 128 9.88 -3.34 7.17
CA ALA A 128 8.78 -4.05 6.52
C ALA A 128 8.62 -3.53 5.09
N SER A 129 8.53 -4.41 4.10
CA SER A 129 8.44 -4.01 2.69
C SER A 129 8.16 -5.18 1.75
N ILE A 130 7.63 -4.85 0.57
CA ILE A 130 7.72 -5.72 -0.59
C ILE A 130 8.98 -5.35 -1.36
N SER A 131 9.94 -6.28 -1.41
CA SER A 131 11.26 -6.09 -1.99
C SER A 131 11.53 -7.07 -3.14
N GLY A 132 12.49 -6.75 -3.99
CA GLY A 132 12.86 -7.61 -5.11
C GLY A 132 14.22 -7.27 -5.69
N ASP A 133 14.84 -8.25 -6.37
CA ASP A 133 16.13 -8.10 -7.06
C ASP A 133 16.02 -8.14 -8.61
N GLY A 134 14.77 -8.05 -9.10
CA GLY A 134 14.44 -8.15 -10.54
C GLY A 134 14.27 -9.58 -11.04
N SER A 135 14.70 -10.59 -10.28
CA SER A 135 14.47 -12.01 -10.59
C SER A 135 13.46 -12.67 -9.65
N GLU A 136 13.31 -12.14 -8.45
CA GLU A 136 12.39 -12.62 -7.41
C GLU A 136 11.88 -11.43 -6.59
N THR A 137 10.63 -11.53 -6.16
CA THR A 137 9.99 -10.59 -5.23
C THR A 137 9.62 -11.32 -3.95
N TRP A 138 9.83 -10.68 -2.81
CA TRP A 138 9.56 -11.22 -1.48
C TRP A 138 9.03 -10.15 -0.53
N MET A 139 8.37 -10.60 0.55
CA MET A 139 7.95 -9.75 1.65
C MET A 139 8.98 -9.82 2.79
N VAL A 140 9.26 -8.68 3.39
CA VAL A 140 10.12 -8.54 4.58
C VAL A 140 9.28 -8.05 5.74
N LEU A 141 9.48 -8.61 6.93
CA LEU A 141 8.84 -8.22 8.17
C LEU A 141 9.88 -8.28 9.32
N GLU A 142 10.68 -7.22 9.45
CA GLU A 142 11.52 -7.01 10.63
C GLU A 142 10.68 -6.27 11.68
N ILE A 143 10.23 -6.99 12.71
CA ILE A 143 9.38 -6.43 13.75
C ILE A 143 10.24 -5.83 14.86
N PRO A 144 10.12 -4.52 15.17
CA PRO A 144 10.88 -3.88 16.23
C PRO A 144 10.68 -4.57 17.59
N GLU A 145 11.76 -4.75 18.38
CA GLU A 145 11.72 -5.42 19.69
C GLU A 145 10.77 -4.75 20.69
N ASP A 146 10.71 -3.44 20.64
CA ASP A 146 9.87 -2.66 21.53
C ASP A 146 8.37 -2.87 21.29
N GLU A 147 7.95 -3.23 20.09
CA GLU A 147 6.56 -3.58 19.81
C GLU A 147 6.10 -4.85 20.53
N PHE A 148 7.00 -5.77 20.78
CA PHE A 148 6.72 -6.94 21.63
C PHE A 148 6.70 -6.56 23.12
N THR A 149 7.49 -5.55 23.52
CA THR A 149 7.58 -5.08 24.90
C THR A 149 6.38 -4.26 25.32
N TYR A 150 5.88 -3.39 24.44
CA TYR A 150 4.77 -2.48 24.69
C TYR A 150 3.42 -3.00 24.20
N ASP A 151 3.38 -4.20 23.66
CA ASP A 151 2.18 -4.82 23.10
C ASP A 151 1.53 -3.97 22.00
N ALA A 152 2.38 -3.35 21.14
CA ALA A 152 1.93 -2.50 20.07
C ALA A 152 1.18 -3.31 18.99
N LEU A 153 0.04 -2.83 18.53
CA LEU A 153 -0.73 -3.49 17.47
C LEU A 153 -0.03 -3.44 16.12
N HIS A 154 0.86 -2.47 15.92
CA HIS A 154 1.60 -2.30 14.68
C HIS A 154 2.35 -3.58 14.24
N ARG A 155 2.86 -4.39 15.19
CA ARG A 155 3.47 -5.69 14.88
C ARG A 155 2.54 -6.67 14.14
N TYR A 156 1.24 -6.41 14.15
CA TYR A 156 0.23 -7.19 13.45
C TYR A 156 -0.33 -6.45 12.24
N SER A 157 -0.59 -5.14 12.36
CA SER A 157 -1.12 -4.36 11.25
C SER A 157 -0.14 -4.27 10.08
N VAL A 158 1.15 -4.25 10.32
CA VAL A 158 2.18 -4.26 9.27
C VAL A 158 2.11 -5.50 8.38
N ILE A 159 1.64 -6.63 8.90
CA ILE A 159 1.39 -7.85 8.08
C ILE A 159 0.27 -7.57 7.06
N VAL A 160 -0.78 -6.88 7.51
CA VAL A 160 -1.91 -6.49 6.65
C VAL A 160 -1.44 -5.49 5.60
N HIS A 161 -0.60 -4.51 5.98
CA HIS A 161 -0.02 -3.51 5.10
C HIS A 161 0.73 -4.16 3.94
N GLU A 162 1.69 -4.99 4.25
CA GLU A 162 2.53 -5.63 3.24
C GLU A 162 1.74 -6.64 2.38
N TYR A 163 0.79 -7.37 2.98
CA TYR A 163 -0.12 -8.21 2.22
C TYR A 163 -0.95 -7.38 1.24
N TRP A 164 -1.42 -6.19 1.69
CA TRP A 164 -2.22 -5.30 0.85
C TRP A 164 -1.43 -4.82 -0.37
N HIS A 165 -0.15 -4.55 -0.24
CA HIS A 165 0.70 -4.22 -1.39
C HIS A 165 0.78 -5.38 -2.41
N VAL A 166 0.86 -6.63 -1.96
CA VAL A 166 0.80 -7.78 -2.87
C VAL A 166 -0.57 -7.85 -3.58
N PHE A 167 -1.65 -7.56 -2.84
CA PHE A 167 -3.00 -7.48 -3.41
C PHE A 167 -3.11 -6.36 -4.47
N GLN A 168 -2.59 -5.17 -4.17
CA GLN A 168 -2.55 -4.04 -5.10
C GLN A 168 -1.72 -4.39 -6.36
N LEU A 169 -0.56 -5.01 -6.21
CA LEU A 169 0.25 -5.49 -7.34
C LEU A 169 -0.54 -6.45 -8.23
N GLY A 170 -1.35 -7.32 -7.65
CA GLY A 170 -2.25 -8.18 -8.40
C GLY A 170 -3.36 -7.44 -9.16
N LEU A 171 -3.69 -6.21 -8.76
CA LEU A 171 -4.68 -5.36 -9.43
C LEU A 171 -4.05 -4.42 -10.47
N THR A 172 -2.82 -3.93 -10.24
CA THR A 172 -2.21 -2.85 -11.04
C THR A 172 -0.94 -3.28 -11.78
N ARG A 173 -0.46 -4.50 -11.56
CA ARG A 173 0.89 -4.99 -11.91
C ARG A 173 1.94 -4.19 -11.13
N ASP A 174 2.69 -3.30 -11.76
CA ASP A 174 3.78 -2.52 -11.15
C ASP A 174 3.49 -1.00 -11.09
N ASN A 175 2.22 -0.61 -11.34
CA ASN A 175 1.81 0.80 -11.30
C ASN A 175 1.38 1.21 -9.89
N ALA A 176 2.33 1.66 -9.07
CA ALA A 176 2.10 2.13 -7.70
C ALA A 176 1.69 3.62 -7.60
N GLU A 177 1.60 4.35 -8.72
CA GLU A 177 1.21 5.75 -8.71
C GLU A 177 -0.31 5.97 -8.52
N PRO A 178 -0.68 7.05 -7.85
CA PRO A 178 0.15 7.92 -7.02
C PRO A 178 0.44 7.25 -5.67
N VAL A 179 1.57 7.60 -5.06
CA VAL A 179 2.05 7.00 -3.81
C VAL A 179 1.02 7.14 -2.68
N TRP A 180 0.36 8.28 -2.54
CA TRP A 180 -0.63 8.47 -1.48
C TRP A 180 -1.86 7.53 -1.59
N LEU A 181 -2.26 7.11 -2.79
CA LEU A 181 -3.32 6.10 -2.96
C LEU A 181 -2.79 4.68 -2.72
N TRP A 182 -1.51 4.46 -2.99
CA TRP A 182 -0.86 3.19 -2.73
C TRP A 182 -0.68 2.95 -1.24
N GLU A 183 0.02 3.84 -0.55
CA GLU A 183 0.31 3.73 0.88
C GLU A 183 -0.93 3.99 1.75
N GLY A 184 -1.71 5.02 1.41
CA GLY A 184 -2.95 5.32 2.12
C GLY A 184 -3.97 4.20 2.01
N GLY A 185 -4.03 3.50 0.86
CA GLY A 185 -4.85 2.31 0.70
C GLY A 185 -4.43 1.18 1.65
N ALA A 186 -3.12 0.95 1.79
CA ALA A 186 -2.59 -0.05 2.72
C ALA A 186 -2.88 0.33 4.19
N LYS A 187 -2.69 1.61 4.57
CA LYS A 187 -3.03 2.09 5.93
C LYS A 187 -4.52 1.97 6.24
N ILE A 188 -5.42 2.21 5.29
CA ILE A 188 -6.86 2.01 5.50
C ILE A 188 -7.20 0.52 5.61
N ALA A 189 -6.54 -0.35 4.85
CA ALA A 189 -6.71 -1.79 4.99
C ALA A 189 -6.28 -2.29 6.39
N GLU A 190 -5.14 -1.80 6.92
CA GLU A 190 -4.70 -2.04 8.28
C GLU A 190 -5.79 -1.64 9.29
N GLU A 191 -6.25 -0.40 9.22
CA GLU A 191 -7.23 0.16 10.15
C GLU A 191 -8.53 -0.64 10.16
N LEU A 192 -9.08 -0.96 8.98
CA LEU A 192 -10.29 -1.77 8.87
C LEU A 192 -10.11 -3.18 9.44
N TYR A 193 -8.93 -3.78 9.23
CA TYR A 193 -8.59 -5.08 9.79
C TYR A 193 -8.51 -5.03 11.31
N LEU A 194 -7.80 -4.04 11.86
CA LEU A 194 -7.65 -3.86 13.32
C LEU A 194 -9.00 -3.60 14.00
N GLN A 195 -9.86 -2.79 13.39
CA GLN A 195 -11.21 -2.56 13.91
C GLN A 195 -12.04 -3.85 13.92
N GLN A 196 -11.95 -4.64 12.84
CA GLN A 196 -12.71 -5.89 12.73
C GLN A 196 -12.25 -6.95 13.72
N GLU A 197 -10.95 -7.20 13.84
CA GLU A 197 -10.40 -8.34 14.59
C GLU A 197 -10.07 -7.98 16.04
N TYR A 198 -9.61 -6.75 16.29
CA TYR A 198 -9.18 -6.33 17.63
C TYR A 198 -10.10 -5.29 18.28
N GLY A 199 -11.02 -4.68 17.52
CA GLY A 199 -11.86 -3.60 18.00
C GLY A 199 -11.07 -2.35 18.41
N GLN A 200 -9.94 -2.12 17.77
CA GLN A 200 -8.99 -1.03 18.09
C GLN A 200 -8.60 -0.30 16.80
N SER A 201 -8.07 0.92 16.95
CA SER A 201 -7.56 1.79 15.90
C SER A 201 -6.11 2.13 16.18
N GLU A 202 -5.29 2.25 15.16
CA GLU A 202 -3.94 2.81 15.22
C GLU A 202 -3.90 4.30 14.87
N PHE A 203 -5.00 4.87 14.41
CA PHE A 203 -5.06 6.30 14.16
C PHE A 203 -5.07 7.05 15.49
N ASP A 204 -3.88 7.42 15.93
CA ASP A 204 -3.68 8.15 17.20
C ASP A 204 -3.72 9.67 16.95
N SER A 205 -4.20 10.41 17.96
CA SER A 205 -4.22 11.87 17.95
C SER A 205 -2.82 12.49 17.83
N ASP A 206 -1.76 11.77 18.19
CA ASP A 206 -0.37 12.19 18.05
C ASP A 206 0.06 12.37 16.59
N LEU A 207 -0.61 11.69 15.66
CA LEU A 207 -0.30 11.73 14.25
C LEU A 207 -1.03 12.87 13.50
N PHE A 208 -2.08 13.46 14.07
CA PHE A 208 -2.87 14.50 13.41
C PHE A 208 -2.09 15.76 13.06
N PRO A 209 -1.11 16.24 13.86
CA PRO A 209 -0.27 17.36 13.46
C PRO A 209 0.56 17.10 12.21
N LEU A 210 1.02 15.86 11.99
CA LEU A 210 1.79 15.46 10.80
C LEU A 210 0.92 15.57 9.56
N VAL A 211 -0.32 15.10 9.63
CA VAL A 211 -1.30 15.22 8.54
C VAL A 211 -1.52 16.67 8.17
N ALA A 212 -1.75 17.57 9.13
CA ALA A 212 -1.96 18.99 8.86
C ALA A 212 -0.78 19.62 8.12
N THR A 213 0.44 19.22 8.44
CA THR A 213 1.66 19.70 7.77
C THR A 213 1.70 19.23 6.30
N GLY A 214 1.33 18.00 6.03
CA GLY A 214 1.33 17.41 4.68
C GLY A 214 0.31 18.03 3.75
N LEU A 215 -0.86 18.41 4.24
CA LEU A 215 -1.96 18.90 3.40
C LEU A 215 -1.75 20.28 2.79
N SER A 216 -0.73 21.01 3.19
CA SER A 216 -0.39 22.29 2.53
C SER A 216 0.05 22.12 1.08
N GLN A 217 0.54 20.96 0.69
CA GLN A 217 1.02 20.61 -0.64
C GLN A 217 0.68 19.15 -0.98
N PRO A 218 -0.62 18.82 -1.18
CA PRO A 218 -1.06 17.43 -1.36
C PRO A 218 -0.45 16.76 -2.59
N ALA A 219 -0.09 17.53 -3.63
CA ALA A 219 0.57 16.99 -4.81
C ALA A 219 1.99 16.43 -4.54
N ASP A 220 2.64 16.85 -3.47
CA ASP A 220 3.97 16.31 -3.10
C ASP A 220 3.87 14.82 -2.71
N PHE A 221 2.68 14.36 -2.28
CA PHE A 221 2.42 12.96 -1.92
C PHE A 221 2.08 12.05 -3.13
N GLU A 222 2.13 12.57 -4.34
CA GLU A 222 2.12 11.73 -5.54
C GLU A 222 3.38 10.86 -5.61
N ASP A 223 4.49 11.37 -5.04
CA ASP A 223 5.74 10.66 -4.78
C ASP A 223 5.99 10.59 -3.27
N TYR A 224 7.04 9.86 -2.85
CA TYR A 224 7.46 9.91 -1.45
C TYR A 224 8.09 11.27 -1.11
N VAL A 225 7.61 11.89 -0.04
CA VAL A 225 8.25 13.06 0.56
C VAL A 225 9.48 12.58 1.33
N GLU A 226 10.66 13.12 0.94
CA GLU A 226 11.93 12.75 1.59
C GLU A 226 11.91 13.08 3.10
N GLY A 227 12.40 12.16 3.91
CA GLY A 227 12.84 12.39 5.29
C GLY A 227 11.82 12.16 6.39
N ASP A 228 10.54 11.84 6.09
CA ASP A 228 9.56 11.53 7.13
C ASP A 228 8.50 10.53 6.65
N LEU A 229 8.67 9.28 7.05
CA LEU A 229 7.76 8.20 6.67
C LEU A 229 6.38 8.37 7.32
N ASP A 230 6.33 8.82 8.58
CA ASP A 230 5.07 8.99 9.31
C ASP A 230 4.18 10.05 8.65
N ILE A 231 4.78 11.14 8.16
CA ILE A 231 4.05 12.15 7.38
C ILE A 231 3.47 11.52 6.12
N ASN A 232 4.25 10.72 5.38
CA ASN A 232 3.78 10.07 4.16
C ASN A 232 2.59 9.17 4.43
N TYR A 233 2.70 8.23 5.37
CA TYR A 233 1.65 7.25 5.65
C TYR A 233 0.38 7.90 6.19
N ASN A 234 0.50 8.77 7.19
CA ASN A 234 -0.67 9.37 7.84
C ASN A 234 -1.38 10.38 6.92
N THR A 235 -0.63 11.20 6.17
CA THR A 235 -1.23 12.09 5.18
C THR A 235 -1.90 11.31 4.06
N SER A 236 -1.30 10.24 3.57
CA SER A 236 -1.86 9.37 2.55
C SER A 236 -3.17 8.72 3.00
N ALA A 237 -3.20 8.18 4.23
CA ALA A 237 -4.41 7.63 4.81
C ALA A 237 -5.53 8.68 4.94
N PHE A 238 -5.18 9.88 5.43
CA PHE A 238 -6.13 10.99 5.48
C PHE A 238 -6.70 11.34 4.11
N MET A 239 -5.85 11.43 3.07
CA MET A 239 -6.31 11.74 1.71
C MET A 239 -7.25 10.66 1.18
N VAL A 240 -7.03 9.38 1.48
CA VAL A 240 -7.94 8.29 1.13
C VAL A 240 -9.30 8.45 1.83
N LEU A 241 -9.32 8.77 3.12
CA LEU A 241 -10.55 9.01 3.87
C LEU A 241 -11.31 10.24 3.35
N ALA A 242 -10.59 11.32 3.04
CA ALA A 242 -11.15 12.51 2.44
C ALA A 242 -11.77 12.22 1.07
N LEU A 243 -11.07 11.47 0.21
CA LEU A 243 -11.61 11.04 -1.08
C LEU A 243 -12.87 10.18 -0.92
N ALA A 244 -12.88 9.25 0.04
CA ALA A 244 -14.06 8.44 0.33
C ALA A 244 -15.25 9.34 0.75
N ARG A 245 -15.01 10.40 1.50
CA ARG A 245 -16.02 11.38 1.89
C ARG A 245 -16.57 12.14 0.68
N GLU A 246 -15.69 12.63 -0.19
CA GLU A 246 -16.10 13.33 -1.43
C GLU A 246 -16.96 12.42 -2.31
N LEU A 247 -16.60 11.13 -2.45
CA LEU A 247 -17.40 10.17 -3.22
C LEU A 247 -18.80 9.92 -2.61
N GLN A 248 -18.88 9.85 -1.29
CA GLN A 248 -20.18 9.73 -0.60
C GLN A 248 -21.04 10.96 -0.87
N GLU A 249 -20.49 12.16 -0.78
CA GLU A 249 -21.23 13.41 -0.95
C GLU A 249 -21.61 13.67 -2.40
N ALA A 250 -20.67 13.49 -3.34
CA ALA A 250 -20.89 13.79 -4.75
C ALA A 250 -21.71 12.73 -5.49
N GLN A 251 -21.51 11.45 -5.15
CA GLN A 251 -22.10 10.32 -5.87
C GLN A 251 -23.17 9.57 -5.06
N GLY A 252 -23.31 9.88 -3.76
CA GLY A 252 -24.28 9.23 -2.88
C GLY A 252 -23.92 7.77 -2.56
N LEU A 253 -22.64 7.41 -2.63
CA LEU A 253 -22.16 6.06 -2.29
C LEU A 253 -22.30 5.82 -0.79
N SER A 254 -22.47 4.54 -0.40
CA SER A 254 -22.23 4.15 0.98
C SER A 254 -20.73 4.25 1.29
N GLU A 255 -20.38 4.39 2.55
CA GLU A 255 -18.97 4.45 2.98
C GLU A 255 -18.19 3.22 2.51
N ALA A 256 -18.73 2.01 2.74
CA ALA A 256 -18.13 0.77 2.28
C ALA A 256 -17.87 0.80 0.77
N ARG A 257 -18.84 1.25 -0.03
CA ARG A 257 -18.68 1.31 -1.49
C ARG A 257 -17.67 2.37 -1.91
N ALA A 258 -17.64 3.52 -1.26
CA ALA A 258 -16.65 4.58 -1.53
C ALA A 258 -15.23 4.07 -1.30
N LEU A 259 -15.00 3.38 -0.18
CA LEU A 259 -13.70 2.75 0.11
C LEU A 259 -13.38 1.63 -0.88
N GLU A 260 -14.34 0.76 -1.23
CA GLU A 260 -14.11 -0.28 -2.23
C GLU A 260 -13.69 0.31 -3.58
N VAL A 261 -14.35 1.38 -4.04
CA VAL A 261 -13.98 2.08 -5.29
C VAL A 261 -12.53 2.55 -5.26
N ILE A 262 -12.08 3.08 -4.12
CA ILE A 262 -10.70 3.57 -3.97
C ILE A 262 -9.71 2.40 -3.88
N LEU A 263 -9.98 1.45 -3.00
CA LEU A 263 -9.05 0.40 -2.65
C LEU A 263 -8.91 -0.69 -3.72
N LYS A 264 -9.93 -0.83 -4.57
CA LYS A 264 -10.03 -1.94 -5.51
C LYS A 264 -10.31 -1.50 -6.95
N ASP A 265 -11.42 -0.78 -7.20
CA ASP A 265 -11.82 -0.46 -8.57
C ASP A 265 -10.82 0.47 -9.26
N PHE A 266 -10.33 1.51 -8.56
CA PHE A 266 -9.30 2.39 -9.08
C PHE A 266 -8.00 1.63 -9.38
N GLN A 267 -7.57 0.76 -8.48
CA GLN A 267 -6.37 -0.04 -8.69
C GLN A 267 -6.52 -0.91 -9.95
N ALA A 268 -7.67 -1.56 -10.11
CA ALA A 268 -7.95 -2.38 -11.29
C ALA A 268 -8.06 -1.54 -12.59
N ALA A 269 -8.58 -0.32 -12.53
CA ALA A 269 -8.68 0.56 -13.69
C ALA A 269 -7.32 0.90 -14.30
N LYS A 270 -6.25 0.97 -13.51
CA LYS A 270 -4.88 1.23 -13.98
C LYS A 270 -4.29 0.13 -14.87
N LEU A 271 -4.87 -1.04 -14.91
CA LEU A 271 -4.48 -2.08 -15.87
C LEU A 271 -4.81 -1.70 -17.31
N THR A 272 -5.92 -0.99 -17.52
CA THR A 272 -6.41 -0.57 -18.84
C THR A 272 -6.04 0.86 -19.18
N GLU A 273 -5.83 1.70 -18.18
CA GLU A 273 -5.40 3.10 -18.32
C GLU A 273 -4.15 3.34 -17.46
N PRO A 274 -2.94 3.19 -18.05
CA PRO A 274 -1.69 3.32 -17.32
C PRO A 274 -1.40 4.74 -16.79
N ASP A 275 -2.01 5.79 -17.39
CA ASP A 275 -1.98 7.13 -16.83
C ASP A 275 -2.91 7.20 -15.62
N TRP A 276 -2.35 7.18 -14.43
CA TRP A 276 -3.12 7.19 -13.21
C TRP A 276 -4.04 8.41 -13.05
N ARG A 277 -3.70 9.56 -13.66
CA ARG A 277 -4.56 10.75 -13.62
C ARG A 277 -5.81 10.55 -14.47
N ALA A 278 -5.68 9.91 -15.62
CA ALA A 278 -6.81 9.55 -16.45
C ALA A 278 -7.68 8.50 -15.76
N ALA A 279 -7.08 7.44 -15.20
CA ALA A 279 -7.79 6.44 -14.40
C ALA A 279 -8.50 7.06 -13.20
N PHE A 280 -7.87 8.01 -12.50
CA PHE A 280 -8.47 8.75 -11.38
C PHE A 280 -9.70 9.52 -11.82
N ALA A 281 -9.57 10.30 -12.89
CA ALA A 281 -10.69 11.11 -13.40
C ALA A 281 -11.88 10.25 -13.88
N GLU A 282 -11.60 9.11 -14.51
CA GLU A 282 -12.63 8.18 -14.94
C GLU A 282 -13.33 7.51 -13.75
N THR A 283 -12.54 7.00 -12.79
CA THR A 283 -13.07 6.25 -11.64
C THR A 283 -13.86 7.15 -10.67
N PHE A 284 -13.29 8.31 -10.34
CA PHE A 284 -13.84 9.18 -9.29
C PHE A 284 -14.72 10.32 -9.84
N SER A 285 -14.78 10.51 -11.17
CA SER A 285 -15.51 11.61 -11.82
C SER A 285 -15.04 13.01 -11.39
N MET A 286 -13.77 13.13 -11.00
CA MET A 286 -13.09 14.38 -10.66
C MET A 286 -11.59 14.24 -10.97
N SER A 287 -10.89 15.32 -11.29
CA SER A 287 -9.43 15.28 -11.46
C SER A 287 -8.70 15.26 -10.10
N PRO A 288 -7.44 14.82 -10.04
CA PRO A 288 -6.64 14.94 -8.83
C PRO A 288 -6.57 16.38 -8.30
N GLU A 289 -6.41 17.36 -9.18
CA GLU A 289 -6.35 18.78 -8.83
C GLU A 289 -7.67 19.29 -8.23
N GLU A 290 -8.81 18.84 -8.75
CA GLU A 290 -10.12 19.13 -8.18
C GLU A 290 -10.25 18.53 -6.79
N PHE A 291 -9.80 17.28 -6.59
CA PHE A 291 -9.77 16.64 -5.28
C PHE A 291 -8.85 17.41 -4.31
N TYR A 292 -7.63 17.73 -4.72
CA TYR A 292 -6.69 18.46 -3.85
C TYR A 292 -7.25 19.81 -3.39
N ALA A 293 -8.01 20.48 -4.24
CA ALA A 293 -8.66 21.72 -3.87
C ALA A 293 -9.79 21.56 -2.84
N THR A 294 -10.30 20.34 -2.59
CA THR A 294 -11.28 20.09 -1.54
C THR A 294 -10.64 19.99 -0.15
N LEU A 295 -9.36 19.62 -0.08
CA LEU A 295 -8.68 19.34 1.20
C LEU A 295 -8.60 20.55 2.12
N ASP A 296 -8.53 21.77 1.56
CA ASP A 296 -8.57 23.03 2.32
C ASP A 296 -9.91 23.28 3.03
N GLN A 297 -10.95 22.53 2.70
CA GLN A 297 -12.30 22.71 3.25
C GLN A 297 -12.56 21.84 4.49
N TYR A 298 -11.66 20.89 4.77
CA TYR A 298 -11.83 20.01 5.90
C TYR A 298 -11.65 20.77 7.22
N PRO A 299 -12.48 20.49 8.24
CA PRO A 299 -12.44 21.22 9.49
C PRO A 299 -11.12 20.98 10.22
N THR A 300 -10.69 22.00 10.94
CA THR A 300 -9.55 21.92 11.84
C THR A 300 -9.99 22.13 13.27
N VAL A 301 -9.26 21.54 14.21
CA VAL A 301 -9.42 21.68 15.66
C VAL A 301 -8.10 22.11 16.27
N ALA A 302 -8.13 22.76 17.42
CA ALA A 302 -6.89 23.07 18.13
C ALA A 302 -6.20 21.77 18.55
N SER A 303 -4.89 21.69 18.30
CA SER A 303 -4.09 20.56 18.76
C SER A 303 -4.11 20.46 20.26
N ASP A 304 -4.23 19.25 20.79
CA ASP A 304 -4.06 18.92 22.20
C ASP A 304 -2.62 18.41 22.51
N GLN A 305 -1.75 18.40 21.49
CA GLN A 305 -0.38 17.92 21.62
C GLN A 305 0.55 19.01 22.14
N ASP A 306 1.26 18.73 23.23
CA ASP A 306 2.20 19.66 23.87
C ASP A 306 3.38 20.08 22.97
N TRP A 307 3.68 19.26 21.96
CA TRP A 307 4.82 19.47 21.03
C TRP A 307 4.43 20.22 19.74
N PHE A 308 3.13 20.43 19.49
CA PHE A 308 2.64 21.10 18.30
C PHE A 308 1.67 22.23 18.67
N GLU A 309 2.05 23.47 18.29
CA GLU A 309 1.21 24.66 18.44
C GLU A 309 0.52 24.99 17.11
N GLY A 310 -0.80 24.82 17.06
CA GLY A 310 -1.58 25.13 15.86
C GLY A 310 -2.90 24.39 15.80
N ASP A 311 -3.61 24.60 14.70
CA ASP A 311 -4.80 23.83 14.39
C ASP A 311 -4.38 22.58 13.59
N VAL A 312 -4.99 21.47 13.91
CA VAL A 312 -4.86 20.18 13.22
C VAL A 312 -6.17 19.82 12.55
N LEU A 313 -6.11 18.93 11.57
CA LEU A 313 -7.33 18.42 10.96
C LEU A 313 -8.18 17.64 11.95
N ASP A 314 -9.49 17.76 11.80
CA ASP A 314 -10.46 16.95 12.54
C ASP A 314 -10.55 15.54 11.90
N VAL A 315 -9.43 14.80 11.93
CA VAL A 315 -9.33 13.45 11.40
C VAL A 315 -10.37 12.50 11.97
N PRO A 316 -10.71 12.57 13.30
CA PRO A 316 -11.78 11.74 13.85
C PRO A 316 -13.12 11.86 13.13
N SER A 317 -13.41 13.00 12.51
CA SER A 317 -14.65 13.17 11.71
C SER A 317 -14.66 12.39 10.40
N LEU A 318 -13.50 11.90 9.96
CA LEU A 318 -13.30 11.17 8.70
C LEU A 318 -13.03 9.68 8.92
N MET A 319 -12.75 9.28 10.15
CA MET A 319 -12.50 7.87 10.48
C MET A 319 -13.65 6.98 9.99
N PRO A 320 -13.34 5.74 9.56
CA PRO A 320 -14.37 4.80 9.20
C PRO A 320 -15.41 4.67 10.31
N SER A 321 -16.67 4.54 9.92
CA SER A 321 -17.79 4.41 10.86
C SER A 321 -17.57 3.23 11.79
N GLU A 322 -17.86 3.41 13.07
CA GLU A 322 -17.80 2.33 14.06
C GLU A 322 -18.63 1.12 13.57
N GLY A 323 -17.96 -0.02 13.44
CA GLY A 323 -18.55 -1.27 12.96
C GLY A 323 -18.47 -1.49 11.44
N LEU A 324 -17.87 -0.57 10.67
CA LEU A 324 -17.47 -0.88 9.29
C LEU A 324 -16.32 -1.88 9.33
N THR A 325 -16.47 -2.99 8.61
CA THR A 325 -15.49 -4.05 8.62
C THR A 325 -14.69 -4.10 7.31
N PHE A 326 -13.50 -4.69 7.36
CA PHE A 326 -12.69 -4.99 6.19
C PHE A 326 -13.49 -5.80 5.14
N THR A 327 -14.24 -6.79 5.61
CA THR A 327 -15.08 -7.64 4.73
C THR A 327 -16.28 -6.89 4.15
N ASP A 328 -16.87 -5.92 4.86
CA ASP A 328 -17.94 -5.10 4.31
C ASP A 328 -17.46 -4.27 3.11
N VAL A 329 -16.25 -3.72 3.20
CA VAL A 329 -15.64 -2.92 2.13
C VAL A 329 -15.37 -3.79 0.90
N LEU A 330 -14.75 -4.96 1.07
CA LEU A 330 -14.37 -5.81 -0.06
C LEU A 330 -15.55 -6.51 -0.75
N SER A 331 -16.70 -6.59 -0.10
CA SER A 331 -17.93 -7.21 -0.64
C SER A 331 -19.00 -6.22 -1.07
N ALA A 332 -18.75 -4.90 -0.99
CA ALA A 332 -19.76 -3.86 -1.19
C ALA A 332 -20.39 -3.87 -2.60
N SER A 333 -19.64 -4.28 -3.63
CA SER A 333 -20.15 -4.39 -5.00
C SER A 333 -21.11 -5.57 -5.22
N ALA A 334 -21.20 -6.51 -4.27
CA ALA A 334 -22.10 -7.67 -4.34
C ALA A 334 -23.53 -7.37 -3.87
N SER A 335 -23.80 -6.19 -3.34
CA SER A 335 -25.07 -5.73 -2.83
C SER A 335 -25.72 -4.68 -3.73
#